data_10fe837f8406e4709928e784fa60415c
#
_entry.id   10fe837f8406e4709928e784fa60415c
#
_cell.length_a   1.000
_cell.length_b   1.000
_cell.length_c   1.000
_cell.angle_alpha   90.00
_cell.angle_beta   90.00
_cell.angle_gamma   90.00
#
_symmetry.space_group_name_H-M   'P 1'
#
loop_
_entity.id
_entity.type
_entity.pdbx_description
1 polymer ?
#
loop_
_entity_poly.entity_id
_entity_poly.type
_entity_poly.pdbx_seq_one_letter_code
_entity_poly.pdbx_strand_id
1 'polypeptide(L)' 'MEVIYTEVALEDLRRIPKRFAAQIVAKISRLEHGLRGNIKRLTNFDCDYRLRCGDYRVLFDVEGDEVLVHRVLHRREAYD' A
#
# COMPACT_ATOMS: atom_id res chain seq x y z
N MET A 1 5.19 1.86 14.08
CA MET A 1 4.38 2.79 13.26
C MET A 1 2.95 2.30 13.22
N GLU A 2 2.01 3.22 13.13
CA GLU A 2 0.59 2.89 12.99
C GLU A 2 0.20 2.91 11.52
N VAL A 3 -0.54 1.89 11.07
CA VAL A 3 -1.02 1.83 9.69
C VAL A 3 -2.47 2.33 9.64
N ILE A 4 -2.71 3.29 8.78
CA ILE A 4 -4.02 3.91 8.59
C ILE A 4 -4.41 3.76 7.13
N TYR A 5 -5.65 3.33 6.88
CA TYR A 5 -6.20 3.18 5.53
C TYR A 5 -7.16 4.32 5.24
N THR A 6 -7.04 4.91 4.06
CA THR A 6 -8.06 5.85 3.59
C THR A 6 -9.31 5.10 3.17
N GLU A 7 -10.44 5.80 3.07
CA GLU A 7 -11.68 5.20 2.57
C GLU A 7 -11.51 4.63 1.17
N VAL A 8 -10.73 5.32 0.33
CA VAL A 8 -10.47 4.87 -1.04
C VAL A 8 -9.67 3.58 -1.04
N ALA A 9 -8.66 3.47 -0.18
CA ALA A 9 -7.86 2.25 -0.06
C ALA A 9 -8.71 1.07 0.41
N LEU A 10 -9.61 1.29 1.36
CA LEU A 10 -10.53 0.25 1.82
C LEU A 10 -11.45 -0.20 0.70
N GLU A 11 -11.94 0.74 -0.09
CA GLU A 11 -12.77 0.44 -1.25
C GLU A 11 -12.01 -0.37 -2.29
N ASP A 12 -10.75 0.00 -2.54
CA ASP A 12 -9.88 -0.77 -3.44
C ASP A 12 -9.77 -2.23 -2.96
N LEU A 13 -9.54 -2.44 -1.67
CA LEU A 13 -9.40 -3.78 -1.09
C LEU A 13 -10.67 -4.61 -1.22
N ARG A 14 -11.84 -3.98 -1.12
CA ARG A 14 -13.12 -4.69 -1.28
C ARG A 14 -13.32 -5.24 -2.68
N ARG A 15 -12.69 -4.64 -3.68
CA ARG A 15 -12.79 -5.06 -5.08
C ARG A 15 -11.79 -6.14 -5.45
N ILE A 16 -10.82 -6.41 -4.58
CA ILE A 16 -9.79 -7.43 -4.81
C ILE A 16 -10.28 -8.77 -4.25
N PRO A 17 -10.04 -9.88 -4.96
CA PRO A 17 -10.39 -11.21 -4.43
C PRO A 17 -9.81 -11.40 -3.04
N LYS A 18 -10.58 -11.97 -2.14
CA LYS A 18 -10.25 -12.07 -0.71
C LYS A 18 -8.87 -12.67 -0.44
N ARG A 19 -8.48 -13.69 -1.19
CA ARG A 19 -7.17 -14.34 -1.00
C ARG A 19 -6.00 -13.38 -1.26
N PHE A 20 -6.14 -12.53 -2.26
CA PHE A 20 -5.11 -11.53 -2.56
C PHE A 20 -5.17 -10.36 -1.59
N ALA A 21 -6.37 -9.91 -1.24
CA ALA A 21 -6.54 -8.85 -0.26
C ALA A 21 -5.91 -9.23 1.09
N ALA A 22 -6.10 -10.49 1.53
CA ALA A 22 -5.50 -10.97 2.77
C ALA A 22 -3.98 -10.93 2.73
N GLN A 23 -3.37 -11.33 1.60
CA GLN A 23 -1.92 -11.28 1.42
C GLN A 23 -1.40 -9.84 1.43
N ILE A 24 -2.14 -8.94 0.78
CA ILE A 24 -1.78 -7.52 0.72
C ILE A 24 -1.82 -6.92 2.12
N VAL A 25 -2.90 -7.14 2.86
CA VAL A 25 -3.05 -6.61 4.23
C VAL A 25 -1.94 -7.16 5.13
N ALA A 26 -1.59 -8.45 5.00
CA ALA A 26 -0.51 -9.04 5.78
C ALA A 26 0.83 -8.34 5.51
N LYS A 27 1.13 -8.01 4.25
CA LYS A 27 2.35 -7.28 3.90
C LYS A 27 2.32 -5.84 4.40
N ILE A 28 1.17 -5.18 4.29
CA ILE A 28 1.00 -3.81 4.81
C ILE A 28 1.23 -3.79 6.32
N SER A 29 0.70 -4.78 7.04
CA SER A 29 0.85 -4.85 8.51
C SER A 29 2.31 -4.92 8.95
N ARG A 30 3.20 -5.47 8.12
CA ARG A 30 4.63 -5.50 8.44
C ARG A 30 5.25 -4.10 8.50
N LEU A 31 4.62 -3.12 7.87
CA LEU A 31 5.09 -1.74 7.90
C LEU A 31 4.98 -1.13 9.30
N GLU A 32 4.22 -1.75 10.21
CA GLU A 32 4.18 -1.33 11.61
C GLU A 32 5.57 -1.40 12.27
N HIS A 33 6.43 -2.28 11.76
CA HIS A 33 7.77 -2.51 12.30
C HIS A 33 8.87 -1.84 11.49
N GLY A 34 8.51 -1.01 10.51
CA GLY A 34 9.45 -0.29 9.67
C GLY A 34 9.18 -0.54 8.19
N LEU A 35 9.88 0.23 7.34
CA LEU A 35 9.70 0.15 5.90
C LEU A 35 10.51 -1.03 5.34
N ARG A 36 9.91 -2.21 5.39
CA ARG A 36 10.52 -3.46 4.92
C ARG A 36 9.70 -4.05 3.78
N GLY A 37 10.38 -4.76 2.88
CA GLY A 37 9.77 -5.41 1.75
C GLY A 37 10.19 -4.75 0.45
N ASN A 38 9.45 -5.00 -0.60
CA ASN A 38 9.75 -4.45 -1.92
C ASN A 38 9.15 -3.05 -2.03
N ILE A 39 9.84 -2.07 -1.44
CA ILE A 39 9.40 -0.69 -1.33
C ILE A 39 10.28 0.18 -2.21
N LYS A 40 9.63 1.07 -2.97
CA LYS A 40 10.30 2.05 -3.80
C LYS A 40 9.78 3.43 -3.44
N ARG A 41 10.70 4.38 -3.32
CA ARG A 41 10.32 5.78 -3.17
C ARG A 41 9.95 6.34 -4.53
N LEU A 42 8.80 7.01 -4.59
CA LEU A 42 8.29 7.59 -5.82
C LEU A 42 8.63 9.08 -5.88
N THR A 43 8.87 9.57 -7.09
CA THR A 43 9.06 11.00 -7.34
C THR A 43 8.01 11.44 -8.35
N ASN A 44 7.51 12.66 -8.20
CA ASN A 44 6.50 13.25 -9.08
C ASN A 44 5.16 12.50 -9.09
N PHE A 45 4.79 11.90 -7.94
CA PHE A 45 3.50 11.25 -7.72
C PHE A 45 2.82 11.83 -6.49
N ASP A 46 1.54 11.55 -6.35
CA ASP A 46 0.76 12.01 -5.19
C ASP A 46 1.16 11.30 -3.90
N CYS A 47 1.76 10.10 -4.01
CA CYS A 47 2.22 9.33 -2.87
C CYS A 47 3.73 9.18 -2.90
N ASP A 48 4.35 9.12 -1.72
CA ASP A 48 5.81 9.05 -1.60
C ASP A 48 6.38 7.65 -1.82
N TYR A 49 5.60 6.60 -1.56
CA TYR A 49 6.10 5.23 -1.56
C TYR A 49 5.15 4.27 -2.26
N ARG A 50 5.75 3.19 -2.78
CA ARG A 50 5.03 2.07 -3.36
C ARG A 50 5.55 0.78 -2.74
N LEU A 51 4.62 -0.08 -2.28
CA LEU A 51 4.93 -1.43 -1.83
C LEU A 51 4.40 -2.41 -2.89
N ARG A 52 5.27 -3.26 -3.40
CA ARG A 52 4.90 -4.29 -4.36
C ARG A 52 4.40 -5.53 -3.64
N CYS A 53 3.19 -5.97 -3.98
CA CYS A 53 2.55 -7.16 -3.43
C CYS A 53 2.04 -8.02 -4.59
N GLY A 54 2.90 -8.88 -5.16
CA GLY A 54 2.53 -9.66 -6.34
C GLY A 54 2.14 -8.76 -7.49
N ASP A 55 0.91 -8.93 -7.99
CA ASP A 55 0.37 -8.11 -9.07
C ASP A 55 -0.24 -6.80 -8.60
N TYR A 56 -0.17 -6.52 -7.30
CA TYR A 56 -0.77 -5.33 -6.72
C TYR A 56 0.30 -4.36 -6.21
N ARG A 57 -0.08 -3.10 -6.17
CA ARG A 57 0.77 -2.01 -5.71
C ARG A 57 0.04 -1.22 -4.63
N VAL A 58 0.69 -1.04 -3.51
CA VAL A 58 0.16 -0.24 -2.41
C VAL A 58 0.86 1.10 -2.45
N LEU A 59 0.09 2.18 -2.62
CA LEU A 59 0.61 3.54 -2.63
C LEU A 59 0.37 4.15 -1.27
N PHE A 60 1.43 4.61 -0.62
CA PHE A 60 1.33 5.11 0.73
C PHE A 60 2.31 6.25 1.02
N ASP A 61 2.02 6.98 2.08
CA ASP A 61 2.89 8.01 2.61
C ASP A 61 3.28 7.64 4.04
N VAL A 62 4.37 8.24 4.51
CA VAL A 62 4.78 8.13 5.90
C VAL A 62 4.80 9.54 6.49
N GLU A 63 4.03 9.75 7.54
CA GLU A 63 3.98 11.01 8.25
C GLU A 63 4.18 10.74 9.73
N GLY A 64 5.31 11.22 10.28
CA GLY A 64 5.65 10.93 11.67
C GLY A 64 5.74 9.44 11.92
N ASP A 65 4.90 8.93 12.81
CA ASP A 65 4.84 7.50 13.15
C ASP A 65 3.67 6.78 12.48
N GLU A 66 3.15 7.35 11.39
CA GLU A 66 2.00 6.81 10.69
C GLU A 66 2.33 6.45 9.25
N VAL A 67 1.79 5.30 8.80
CA VAL A 67 1.79 4.89 7.41
C VAL A 67 0.37 5.10 6.89
N LEU A 68 0.23 6.00 5.92
CA LEU A 68 -1.07 6.33 5.33
C LEU A 68 -1.21 5.60 4.00
N VAL A 69 -2.04 4.56 3.98
CA VAL A 69 -2.29 3.78 2.76
C VAL A 69 -3.36 4.49 1.95
N HIS A 70 -2.99 5.05 0.81
CA HIS A 70 -3.89 5.84 -0.04
C HIS A 70 -4.61 5.00 -1.09
N ARG A 71 -3.91 4.06 -1.73
CA ARG A 71 -4.48 3.24 -2.79
C ARG A 71 -3.91 1.84 -2.76
N VAL A 72 -4.73 0.89 -3.20
CA VAL A 72 -4.28 -0.47 -3.50
C VAL A 72 -4.76 -0.78 -4.92
N LEU A 73 -3.81 -0.85 -5.86
CA LEU A 73 -4.11 -0.93 -7.27
C LEU A 73 -3.47 -2.16 -7.90
N HIS A 74 -4.09 -2.70 -8.95
CA HIS A 74 -3.45 -3.70 -9.78
C HIS A 74 -2.30 -3.03 -10.55
N ARG A 75 -1.22 -3.76 -10.81
CA ARG A 75 -0.05 -3.21 -11.50
C ARG A 75 -0.36 -2.52 -12.83
N ARG A 76 -1.48 -2.89 -13.48
CA ARG A 76 -1.92 -2.25 -14.72
C ARG A 76 -2.39 -0.81 -14.51
N GLU A 77 -2.82 -0.50 -13.30
CA GLU A 77 -3.38 0.81 -12.95
C GLU A 77 -2.37 1.68 -12.22
N ALA A 78 -1.38 1.05 -11.60
CA ALA A 78 -0.38 1.76 -10.82
C ALA A 78 0.80 2.16 -11.69
N TYR A 79 1.44 3.25 -11.31
CA TYR A 79 2.67 3.71 -11.95
C TYR A 79 3.85 3.03 -11.28
N ASP A 80 4.63 2.31 -12.05
CA ASP A 80 5.83 1.65 -11.55
C ASP A 80 7.10 2.39 -11.95
#